data_89b3be0586ceee391a52152f63d2213a
#
_entry.id   89b3be0586ceee391a52152f63d2213a
#
_cell.length_a   1.000
_cell.length_b   1.000
_cell.length_c   1.000
_cell.angle_alpha   90.00
_cell.angle_beta   90.00
_cell.angle_gamma   90.00
#
_symmetry.space_group_name_H-M   'P 1'
#
loop_
_entity.id
_entity.type
_entity.pdbx_description
1 polymer ?
#
loop_
_entity_poly.entity_id
_entity_poly.type
_entity_poly.pdbx_seq_one_letter_code
_entity_poly.pdbx_strand_id
1 'polypeptide(L)'
;MRKLLPILFVSLAALWACDEENIVVNNDIKSFIEQKYEGARILYAEQEFNGEIDVEIIHDNTKKEVKFNRNNNWISTTWDLPISQLPDAAKNSILGQYPEYRIDDVDYVEKPSGDCYKVEIEKGEWDKTVFVTANGEILN
;
A
#
# COMPACT_ATOMS: atom_id res chain seq x y z
N MET A 1 -36.88 -27.14 -48.84
CA MET A 1 -36.74 -25.92 -48.04
C MET A 1 -36.30 -26.32 -46.63
N ARG A 2 -35.02 -26.23 -46.34
CA ARG A 2 -34.49 -26.52 -45.01
C ARG A 2 -34.34 -25.20 -44.26
N LYS A 3 -35.14 -25.00 -43.23
CA LYS A 3 -35.03 -23.85 -42.33
C LYS A 3 -33.88 -24.11 -41.35
N LEU A 4 -32.79 -23.38 -41.50
CA LEU A 4 -31.70 -23.33 -40.53
C LEU A 4 -32.12 -22.43 -39.36
N LEU A 5 -32.25 -23.03 -38.16
CA LEU A 5 -32.39 -22.31 -36.90
C LEU A 5 -31.01 -21.80 -36.51
N PRO A 6 -30.86 -20.51 -36.18
CA PRO A 6 -29.62 -20.02 -35.57
C PRO A 6 -29.56 -20.47 -34.10
N ILE A 7 -28.52 -21.22 -33.74
CA ILE A 7 -28.18 -21.56 -32.38
C ILE A 7 -27.63 -20.26 -31.74
N LEU A 8 -28.43 -19.72 -30.81
CA LEU A 8 -28.03 -18.59 -29.98
C LEU A 8 -27.05 -19.09 -28.91
N PHE A 9 -25.76 -18.90 -29.13
CA PHE A 9 -24.75 -19.05 -28.09
C PHE A 9 -24.90 -17.94 -27.05
N VAL A 10 -25.59 -18.23 -25.96
CA VAL A 10 -25.55 -17.40 -24.75
C VAL A 10 -24.23 -17.71 -24.05
N SER A 11 -23.22 -16.89 -24.30
CA SER A 11 -22.01 -16.89 -23.51
C SER A 11 -22.34 -16.34 -22.12
N LEU A 12 -22.52 -17.24 -21.17
CA LEU A 12 -22.60 -16.92 -19.76
C LEU A 12 -21.20 -16.47 -19.30
N ALA A 13 -20.90 -15.19 -19.48
CA ALA A 13 -19.75 -14.57 -18.82
C ALA A 13 -20.06 -14.56 -17.33
N ALA A 14 -19.54 -15.56 -16.61
CA ALA A 14 -19.49 -15.50 -15.16
C ALA A 14 -18.56 -14.34 -14.79
N LEU A 15 -19.16 -13.20 -14.49
CA LEU A 15 -18.50 -12.10 -13.80
C LEU A 15 -18.18 -12.61 -12.40
N TRP A 16 -16.97 -13.04 -12.22
CA TRP A 16 -16.38 -13.18 -10.89
C TRP A 16 -16.13 -11.74 -10.41
N ALA A 17 -17.18 -11.12 -9.88
CA ALA A 17 -17.01 -9.98 -9.00
C ALA A 17 -16.34 -10.55 -7.76
N CYS A 18 -15.04 -10.30 -7.59
CA CYS A 18 -14.46 -10.29 -6.28
C CYS A 18 -15.20 -9.15 -5.56
N ASP A 19 -16.15 -9.48 -4.71
CA ASP A 19 -16.68 -8.57 -3.71
C ASP A 19 -15.52 -8.27 -2.75
N GLU A 20 -14.77 -7.23 -3.05
CA GLU A 20 -13.94 -6.56 -2.06
C GLU A 20 -14.94 -5.98 -1.06
N GLU A 21 -15.05 -6.61 0.10
CA GLU A 21 -15.96 -6.16 1.16
C GLU A 21 -15.44 -4.84 1.72
N ASN A 22 -15.93 -3.74 1.15
CA ASN A 22 -15.66 -2.41 1.67
C ASN A 22 -16.39 -2.26 3.02
N ILE A 23 -15.65 -2.35 4.11
CA ILE A 23 -16.20 -2.23 5.46
C ILE A 23 -16.61 -0.79 5.76
N VAL A 24 -17.58 -0.63 6.66
CA VAL A 24 -17.93 0.69 7.18
C VAL A 24 -16.88 1.12 8.19
N VAL A 25 -16.12 2.15 7.84
CA VAL A 25 -15.11 2.75 8.71
C VAL A 25 -15.78 3.37 9.94
N ASN A 26 -15.34 3.01 11.13
CA ASN A 26 -15.89 3.55 12.37
C ASN A 26 -15.49 5.02 12.59
N ASN A 27 -16.17 5.68 13.55
CA ASN A 27 -15.96 7.11 13.79
C ASN A 27 -14.57 7.45 14.35
N ASP A 28 -13.95 6.56 15.11
CA ASP A 28 -12.62 6.82 15.68
C ASP A 28 -11.57 6.89 14.58
N ILE A 29 -11.62 5.95 13.63
CA ILE A 29 -10.74 5.95 12.45
C ILE A 29 -10.99 7.18 11.57
N LYS A 30 -12.26 7.52 11.30
CA LYS A 30 -12.61 8.72 10.54
C LYS A 30 -12.05 9.98 11.19
N SER A 31 -12.27 10.14 12.49
CA SER A 31 -11.76 11.29 13.25
C SER A 31 -10.24 11.38 13.23
N PHE A 32 -9.55 10.25 13.34
CA PHE A 32 -8.09 10.23 13.22
C PHE A 32 -7.62 10.70 11.84
N ILE A 33 -8.25 10.17 10.78
CA ILE A 33 -7.90 10.56 9.39
C ILE A 33 -8.16 12.05 9.17
N GLU A 34 -9.30 12.58 9.60
CA GLU A 34 -9.64 13.99 9.46
C GLU A 34 -8.66 14.91 10.24
N GLN A 35 -8.21 14.50 11.42
CA GLN A 35 -7.27 15.27 12.21
C GLN A 35 -5.84 15.23 11.66
N LYS A 36 -5.40 14.07 11.20
CA LYS A 36 -4.02 13.91 10.70
C LYS A 36 -3.86 14.31 9.23
N TYR A 37 -4.89 14.10 8.44
CA TYR A 37 -4.90 14.32 6.98
C TYR A 37 -6.11 15.18 6.61
N GLU A 38 -6.09 16.45 7.00
CA GLU A 38 -7.17 17.39 6.75
C GLU A 38 -7.53 17.45 5.26
N GLY A 39 -8.80 17.26 4.95
CA GLY A 39 -9.29 17.23 3.57
C GLY A 39 -9.09 15.91 2.83
N ALA A 40 -8.59 14.87 3.50
CA ALA A 40 -8.48 13.56 2.91
C ALA A 40 -9.85 12.95 2.58
N ARG A 41 -9.90 12.20 1.48
CA ARG A 41 -11.08 11.44 1.08
C ARG A 41 -10.80 9.95 1.22
N ILE A 42 -11.62 9.25 1.98
CA ILE A 42 -11.57 7.79 2.10
C ILE A 42 -12.09 7.18 0.80
N LEU A 43 -11.33 6.28 0.21
CA LEU A 43 -11.67 5.57 -1.02
C LEU A 43 -12.22 4.18 -0.72
N TYR A 44 -11.54 3.47 0.17
CA TYR A 44 -11.78 2.07 0.45
C TYR A 44 -11.31 1.73 1.87
N ALA A 45 -11.92 0.72 2.47
CA ALA A 45 -11.44 0.16 3.72
C ALA A 45 -11.73 -1.33 3.77
N GLU A 46 -10.77 -2.10 4.27
CA GLU A 46 -10.90 -3.53 4.47
C GLU A 46 -10.39 -3.95 5.84
N GLN A 47 -10.89 -5.07 6.33
CA GLN A 47 -10.39 -5.68 7.55
C GLN A 47 -9.59 -6.93 7.20
N GLU A 48 -8.33 -6.93 7.61
CA GLU A 48 -7.44 -8.05 7.46
C GLU A 48 -7.83 -9.22 8.37
N PHE A 49 -7.37 -10.42 8.01
CA PHE A 49 -7.67 -11.64 8.74
C PHE A 49 -7.20 -11.61 10.22
N ASN A 50 -6.14 -10.84 10.52
CA ASN A 50 -5.62 -10.62 11.86
C ASN A 50 -6.40 -9.56 12.67
N GLY A 51 -7.41 -8.93 12.06
CA GLY A 51 -8.23 -7.88 12.64
C GLY A 51 -7.69 -6.46 12.46
N GLU A 52 -6.58 -6.29 11.77
CA GLU A 52 -6.10 -4.97 11.33
C GLU A 52 -7.05 -4.38 10.31
N ILE A 53 -7.05 -3.07 10.19
CA ILE A 53 -7.91 -2.34 9.27
C ILE A 53 -7.02 -1.48 8.38
N ASP A 54 -7.13 -1.68 7.09
CA ASP A 54 -6.45 -0.89 6.07
C ASP A 54 -7.45 0.07 5.43
N VAL A 55 -7.11 1.36 5.40
CA VAL A 55 -7.94 2.42 4.84
C VAL A 55 -7.16 3.14 3.75
N GLU A 56 -7.61 3.02 2.51
CA GLU A 56 -7.09 3.83 1.42
C GLU A 56 -7.70 5.22 1.42
N ILE A 57 -6.84 6.24 1.36
CA ILE A 57 -7.25 7.64 1.27
C ILE A 57 -6.55 8.33 0.11
N ILE A 58 -7.15 9.43 -0.37
CA ILE A 58 -6.46 10.44 -1.16
C ILE A 58 -6.29 11.69 -0.30
N HIS A 59 -5.05 12.13 -0.15
CA HIS A 59 -4.67 13.35 0.52
C HIS A 59 -3.60 14.07 -0.30
N ASP A 60 -3.81 15.36 -0.62
CA ASP A 60 -2.91 16.15 -1.47
C ASP A 60 -2.53 15.46 -2.80
N ASN A 61 -3.54 14.92 -3.48
CA ASN A 61 -3.41 14.15 -4.72
C ASN A 61 -2.53 12.88 -4.61
N THR A 62 -2.20 12.47 -3.40
CA THR A 62 -1.43 11.25 -3.13
C THR A 62 -2.33 10.18 -2.53
N LYS A 63 -2.31 9.00 -3.13
CA LYS A 63 -2.95 7.81 -2.57
C LYS A 63 -2.11 7.30 -1.41
N LYS A 64 -2.74 7.10 -0.25
CA LYS A 64 -2.08 6.62 0.96
C LYS A 64 -2.86 5.47 1.56
N GLU A 65 -2.17 4.51 2.13
CA GLU A 65 -2.73 3.43 2.92
C GLU A 65 -2.51 3.74 4.39
N VAL A 66 -3.59 3.84 5.15
CA VAL A 66 -3.58 4.11 6.61
C VAL A 66 -3.98 2.85 7.34
N LYS A 67 -3.06 2.29 8.11
CA LYS A 67 -3.24 1.04 8.83
C LYS A 67 -3.54 1.25 10.30
N PHE A 68 -4.55 0.52 10.79
CA PHE A 68 -4.97 0.51 12.20
C PHE A 68 -4.95 -0.90 12.76
N ASN A 69 -4.66 -1.03 14.04
CA ASN A 69 -4.80 -2.32 14.72
C ASN A 69 -6.28 -2.62 15.05
N ARG A 70 -6.55 -3.83 15.56
CA ARG A 70 -7.91 -4.27 15.95
C ARG A 70 -8.60 -3.38 16.99
N ASN A 71 -7.86 -2.51 17.67
CA ASN A 71 -8.36 -1.57 18.67
C ASN A 71 -8.49 -0.15 18.09
N ASN A 72 -8.44 0.01 16.76
CA ASN A 72 -8.49 1.27 16.03
C ASN A 72 -7.33 2.24 16.31
N ASN A 73 -6.23 1.76 16.87
CA ASN A 73 -5.03 2.58 17.02
C ASN A 73 -4.22 2.58 15.73
N TRP A 74 -3.80 3.76 15.30
CA TRP A 74 -2.95 3.93 14.13
C TRP A 74 -1.62 3.20 14.27
N ILE A 75 -1.27 2.41 13.25
CA ILE A 75 -0.01 1.68 13.13
C ILE A 75 0.96 2.41 12.22
N SER A 76 0.50 2.75 11.00
CA SER A 76 1.32 3.39 9.98
C SER A 76 0.47 4.04 8.90
N THR A 77 1.11 4.92 8.14
CA THR A 77 0.60 5.40 6.85
C THR A 77 1.70 5.26 5.82
N THR A 78 1.38 4.65 4.69
CA THR A 78 2.36 4.33 3.63
C THR A 78 1.90 4.91 2.30
N TRP A 79 2.84 5.42 1.51
CA TRP A 79 2.58 5.83 0.12
C TRP A 79 3.82 5.73 -0.73
N ASP A 80 3.60 5.51 -2.03
CA ASP A 80 4.65 5.45 -3.04
C ASP A 80 5.46 6.74 -3.12
N LEU A 81 6.76 6.59 -3.30
CA LEU A 81 7.66 7.67 -3.66
C LEU A 81 8.44 7.36 -4.94
N PRO A 82 8.69 8.36 -5.80
CA PRO A 82 9.71 8.21 -6.83
C PRO A 82 11.05 7.82 -6.21
N ILE A 83 11.78 6.88 -6.83
CA ILE A 83 13.10 6.44 -6.36
C ILE A 83 14.07 7.62 -6.17
N SER A 84 13.92 8.65 -7.01
CA SER A 84 14.72 9.89 -6.92
C SER A 84 14.52 10.69 -5.63
N GLN A 85 13.45 10.43 -4.88
CA GLN A 85 13.16 11.08 -3.60
C GLN A 85 13.71 10.31 -2.39
N LEU A 86 14.26 9.11 -2.59
CA LEU A 86 14.98 8.41 -1.53
C LEU A 86 16.24 9.20 -1.16
N PRO A 87 16.44 9.59 0.13
CA PRO A 87 17.64 10.31 0.55
C PRO A 87 18.93 9.59 0.19
N ASP A 88 19.95 10.31 -0.22
CA ASP A 88 21.25 9.74 -0.61
C ASP A 88 21.87 8.89 0.51
N ALA A 89 21.75 9.30 1.77
CA ALA A 89 22.24 8.52 2.89
C ALA A 89 21.55 7.15 2.99
N ALA A 90 20.25 7.10 2.79
CA ALA A 90 19.48 5.84 2.78
C ALA A 90 19.88 4.97 1.59
N LYS A 91 19.93 5.55 0.39
CA LYS A 91 20.34 4.87 -0.82
C LYS A 91 21.76 4.28 -0.70
N ASN A 92 22.73 5.07 -0.22
CA ASN A 92 24.10 4.65 -0.08
C ASN A 92 24.27 3.53 0.96
N SER A 93 23.51 3.58 2.07
CA SER A 93 23.50 2.51 3.07
C SER A 93 22.98 1.20 2.50
N ILE A 94 21.87 1.24 1.76
CA ILE A 94 21.30 0.02 1.14
C ILE A 94 22.27 -0.56 0.12
N LEU A 95 22.77 0.24 -0.82
CA LEU A 95 23.68 -0.25 -1.86
C LEU A 95 25.04 -0.65 -1.30
N GLY A 96 25.49 -0.08 -0.19
CA GLY A 96 26.68 -0.50 0.53
C GLY A 96 26.54 -1.86 1.18
N GLN A 97 25.37 -2.16 1.75
CA GLN A 97 25.10 -3.47 2.38
C GLN A 97 24.68 -4.54 1.36
N TYR A 98 24.04 -4.14 0.28
CA TYR A 98 23.53 -5.02 -0.79
C TYR A 98 24.06 -4.60 -2.17
N PRO A 99 25.39 -4.66 -2.43
CA PRO A 99 26.00 -4.07 -3.62
C PRO A 99 25.56 -4.70 -4.94
N GLU A 100 25.06 -5.92 -4.92
CA GLU A 100 24.61 -6.64 -6.12
C GLU A 100 23.11 -6.45 -6.41
N TYR A 101 22.39 -5.72 -5.54
CA TYR A 101 20.99 -5.43 -5.70
C TYR A 101 20.79 -4.06 -6.36
N ARG A 102 19.66 -3.90 -7.03
CA ARG A 102 19.17 -2.60 -7.47
C ARG A 102 17.91 -2.21 -6.71
N ILE A 103 17.69 -0.95 -6.52
CA ILE A 103 16.45 -0.42 -5.93
C ILE A 103 15.36 -0.49 -7.00
N ASP A 104 14.25 -1.15 -6.65
CA ASP A 104 13.11 -1.34 -7.54
C ASP A 104 11.94 -0.43 -7.18
N ASP A 105 11.63 -0.31 -5.89
CA ASP A 105 10.50 0.48 -5.41
C ASP A 105 10.79 1.14 -4.07
N VAL A 106 10.15 2.26 -3.80
CA VAL A 106 10.31 3.05 -2.56
C VAL A 106 8.97 3.53 -2.06
N ASP A 107 8.65 3.18 -0.82
CA ASP A 107 7.53 3.74 -0.08
C ASP A 107 8.04 4.63 1.08
N TYR A 108 7.33 5.72 1.33
CA TYR A 108 7.47 6.43 2.59
C TYR A 108 6.53 5.83 3.63
N VAL A 109 7.00 5.67 4.85
CA VAL A 109 6.25 5.07 5.96
C VAL A 109 6.28 5.99 7.17
N GLU A 110 5.13 6.60 7.48
CA GLU A 110 4.90 7.27 8.77
C GLU A 110 4.47 6.26 9.82
N LYS A 111 5.00 6.36 11.03
CA LYS A 111 4.58 5.53 12.17
C LYS A 111 4.89 6.21 13.51
N PRO A 112 4.21 5.81 14.61
CA PRO A 112 4.42 6.43 15.92
C PRO A 112 5.87 6.39 16.41
N SER A 113 6.63 5.36 16.03
CA SER A 113 8.04 5.18 16.43
C SER A 113 9.05 6.00 15.62
N GLY A 114 8.59 6.74 14.63
CA GLY A 114 9.42 7.52 13.70
C GLY A 114 9.32 7.03 12.27
N ASP A 115 9.44 7.95 11.34
CA ASP A 115 9.26 7.70 9.91
C ASP A 115 10.48 6.99 9.31
N CYS A 116 10.22 6.20 8.27
CA CYS A 116 11.25 5.52 7.51
C CYS A 116 10.83 5.32 6.06
N TYR A 117 11.73 4.74 5.29
CA TYR A 117 11.49 4.30 3.91
C TYR A 117 11.45 2.78 3.88
N LYS A 118 10.46 2.24 3.22
CA LYS A 118 10.40 0.83 2.84
C LYS A 118 10.92 0.74 1.40
N VAL A 119 11.99 0.03 1.19
CA VAL A 119 12.67 -0.05 -0.10
C VAL A 119 12.70 -1.49 -0.56
N GLU A 120 12.13 -1.74 -1.72
CA GLU A 120 12.24 -3.02 -2.40
C GLU A 120 13.50 -3.01 -3.27
N ILE A 121 14.33 -4.01 -3.06
CA ILE A 121 15.55 -4.22 -3.84
C ILE A 121 15.52 -5.58 -4.49
N GLU A 122 16.07 -5.68 -5.69
CA GLU A 122 16.06 -6.91 -6.46
C GLU A 122 17.44 -7.26 -7.02
N LYS A 123 17.66 -8.57 -7.16
CA LYS A 123 18.82 -9.16 -7.84
C LYS A 123 18.37 -10.38 -8.62
N GLY A 124 18.21 -10.25 -9.94
CA GLY A 124 17.64 -11.30 -10.78
C GLY A 124 16.19 -11.62 -10.36
N GLU A 125 15.94 -12.86 -9.92
CA GLU A 125 14.62 -13.31 -9.43
C GLU A 125 14.45 -13.17 -7.91
N TRP A 126 15.43 -12.60 -7.21
CA TRP A 126 15.43 -12.45 -5.76
C TRP A 126 15.05 -11.03 -5.36
N ASP A 127 14.00 -10.92 -4.55
CA ASP A 127 13.52 -9.66 -3.99
C ASP A 127 13.81 -9.61 -2.49
N LYS A 128 14.04 -8.41 -1.98
CA LYS A 128 14.21 -8.14 -0.56
C LYS A 128 13.61 -6.79 -0.21
N THR A 129 12.93 -6.72 0.92
CA THR A 129 12.46 -5.47 1.51
C THR A 129 13.44 -5.01 2.59
N VAL A 130 13.82 -3.74 2.53
CA VAL A 130 14.70 -3.09 3.50
C VAL A 130 14.00 -1.85 4.05
N PHE A 131 13.96 -1.72 5.38
CA PHE A 131 13.52 -0.50 6.02
C PHE A 131 14.73 0.34 6.40
N VAL A 132 14.72 1.63 6.09
CA VAL A 132 15.84 2.53 6.30
C VAL A 132 15.35 3.92 6.72
N THR A 133 16.06 4.57 7.64
CA THR A 133 15.80 5.96 8.00
C THR A 133 16.38 6.92 6.96
N ALA A 134 15.94 8.19 6.99
CA ALA A 134 16.51 9.24 6.14
C ALA A 134 18.04 9.42 6.32
N ASN A 135 18.56 9.09 7.50
CA ASN A 135 19.99 9.17 7.81
C ASN A 135 20.78 7.93 7.38
N GLY A 136 20.11 6.91 6.81
CA GLY A 136 20.76 5.69 6.33
C GLY A 136 20.90 4.58 7.37
N GLU A 137 20.22 4.67 8.52
CA GLU A 137 20.14 3.58 9.47
C GLU A 137 19.18 2.51 8.93
N ILE A 138 19.70 1.30 8.71
CA ILE A 138 18.89 0.15 8.31
C ILE A 138 18.22 -0.42 9.55
N LEU A 139 16.88 -0.51 9.47
CA LEU A 139 16.04 -1.03 10.54
C LEU A 139 15.83 -2.55 10.32
N ASN A 140 15.98 -3.34 11.38
CA ASN A 140 15.76 -4.79 11.34
C ASN A 140 14.35 -5.17 11.78
#